data_f17b7ea48a463c10caa29255a81d7661
#
_entry.id   f17b7ea48a463c10caa29255a81d7661
#
_cell.length_a   1.000
_cell.length_b   1.000
_cell.length_c   1.000
_cell.angle_alpha   90.00
_cell.angle_beta   90.00
_cell.angle_gamma   90.00
#
_symmetry.space_group_name_H-M   'P 1'
#
loop_
_entity.id
_entity.type
_entity.pdbx_description
1 polymer ?
#
loop_
_entity_poly.entity_id
_entity_poly.type
_entity_poly.pdbx_seq_one_letter_code
_entity_poly.pdbx_strand_id
1 'polypeptide(L)'
;MDDKAVSLEEYLATLPEHHKRWNLGDCKKVIHVSKVVPGNWKTVQEAFMESFHATLIHPEILPFQADENARYDIYGDHMNRNIALTGKPSPNLKNVDEQEILDTIFYGSGRMAADDKILVPEGEEARKVAAQAMRDAFKEADGHD
;
A
#
# COMPACT_ATOMS: atom_id res chain seq x y z
N MET A 1 -31.72 -8.32 11.40
CA MET A 1 -30.36 -8.84 11.66
C MET A 1 -30.47 -10.35 11.65
N ASP A 2 -29.44 -11.04 11.21
CA ASP A 2 -29.43 -12.51 11.21
C ASP A 2 -28.95 -12.99 12.59
N ASP A 3 -29.83 -13.71 13.31
CA ASP A 3 -29.50 -14.24 14.65
C ASP A 3 -28.49 -15.40 14.62
N LYS A 4 -28.14 -15.85 13.40
CA LYS A 4 -27.14 -16.90 13.17
C LYS A 4 -25.80 -16.34 12.67
N ALA A 5 -25.67 -15.04 12.59
CA ALA A 5 -24.41 -14.42 12.19
C ALA A 5 -23.30 -14.77 13.19
N VAL A 6 -22.13 -15.04 12.69
CA VAL A 6 -20.93 -15.24 13.52
C VAL A 6 -20.58 -13.96 14.31
N SER A 7 -19.85 -14.09 15.41
CA SER A 7 -19.39 -12.94 16.18
C SER A 7 -18.49 -12.04 15.34
N LEU A 8 -18.37 -10.75 15.73
CA LEU A 8 -17.46 -9.84 15.05
C LEU A 8 -16.00 -10.32 15.12
N GLU A 9 -15.60 -10.91 16.24
CA GLU A 9 -14.25 -11.45 16.44
C GLU A 9 -13.98 -12.61 15.48
N GLU A 10 -14.94 -13.52 15.34
CA GLU A 10 -14.85 -14.63 14.39
C GLU A 10 -14.83 -14.15 12.94
N TYR A 11 -15.65 -13.15 12.60
CA TYR A 11 -15.70 -12.54 11.27
C TYR A 11 -14.37 -11.85 10.90
N LEU A 12 -13.77 -11.11 11.84
CA LEU A 12 -12.52 -10.38 11.61
C LEU A 12 -11.26 -11.27 11.62
N ALA A 13 -11.38 -12.51 12.10
CA ALA A 13 -10.27 -13.47 12.14
C ALA A 13 -8.95 -12.86 12.66
N THR A 14 -7.90 -12.80 11.84
CA THR A 14 -6.57 -12.29 12.23
C THR A 14 -6.43 -10.77 12.11
N LEU A 15 -7.44 -10.05 11.62
CA LEU A 15 -7.34 -8.61 11.38
C LEU A 15 -6.98 -7.79 12.62
N PRO A 16 -7.60 -8.03 13.80
CA PRO A 16 -7.26 -7.28 15.01
C PRO A 16 -5.80 -7.42 15.40
N GLU A 17 -5.23 -8.64 15.31
CA GLU A 17 -3.82 -8.88 15.61
C GLU A 17 -2.88 -8.21 14.61
N HIS A 18 -3.22 -8.22 13.32
CA HIS A 18 -2.45 -7.52 12.30
C HIS A 18 -2.36 -6.01 12.53
N HIS A 19 -3.44 -5.40 13.07
CA HIS A 19 -3.51 -3.95 13.25
C HIS A 19 -3.14 -3.48 14.66
N LYS A 20 -2.87 -4.39 15.57
CA LYS A 20 -2.58 -4.10 16.97
C LYS A 20 -1.47 -3.07 17.19
N ARG A 21 -0.39 -3.16 16.40
CA ARG A 21 0.76 -2.24 16.49
C ARG A 21 0.46 -0.78 16.15
N TRP A 22 -0.60 -0.52 15.40
CA TRP A 22 -0.96 0.84 14.97
C TRP A 22 -1.91 1.58 15.90
N ASN A 23 -2.36 0.96 17.00
CA ASN A 23 -3.27 1.57 17.97
C ASN A 23 -4.39 2.38 17.30
N LEU A 24 -5.13 1.77 16.37
CA LEU A 24 -6.14 2.46 15.55
C LEU A 24 -7.18 3.21 16.41
N GLY A 25 -7.41 2.77 17.66
CA GLY A 25 -8.29 3.45 18.61
C GLY A 25 -7.83 4.85 19.01
N ASP A 26 -6.53 5.12 18.95
CA ASP A 26 -5.93 6.42 19.28
C ASP A 26 -5.82 7.34 18.06
N CYS A 27 -6.09 6.82 16.88
CA CYS A 27 -6.05 7.60 15.64
C CYS A 27 -7.24 8.56 15.56
N LYS A 28 -6.97 9.76 15.02
CA LYS A 28 -8.00 10.77 14.74
C LYS A 28 -8.29 10.83 13.24
N LYS A 29 -9.58 10.85 12.90
CA LYS A 29 -10.01 11.08 11.53
C LYS A 29 -9.78 12.55 11.14
N VAL A 30 -8.78 12.82 10.31
CA VAL A 30 -8.43 14.18 9.86
C VAL A 30 -9.12 14.57 8.55
N ILE A 31 -9.48 13.57 7.72
CA ILE A 31 -10.18 13.79 6.45
C ILE A 31 -11.26 12.72 6.29
N HIS A 32 -12.41 13.13 5.77
CA HIS A 32 -13.47 12.22 5.34
C HIS A 32 -14.05 12.72 4.01
N VAL A 33 -13.89 11.94 2.95
CA VAL A 33 -14.45 12.20 1.64
C VAL A 33 -15.44 11.10 1.29
N SER A 34 -16.62 11.49 0.82
CA SER A 34 -17.62 10.55 0.31
C SER A 34 -17.98 10.91 -1.14
N LYS A 35 -18.03 9.89 -1.98
CA LYS A 35 -18.42 10.01 -3.38
C LYS A 35 -19.39 8.89 -3.75
N VAL A 36 -20.47 9.26 -4.43
CA VAL A 36 -21.36 8.25 -5.04
C VAL A 36 -20.79 7.84 -6.38
N VAL A 37 -20.58 6.55 -6.55
CA VAL A 37 -20.07 5.96 -7.80
C VAL A 37 -21.19 5.15 -8.44
N PRO A 38 -21.53 5.37 -9.73
CA PRO A 38 -22.55 4.62 -10.44
C PRO A 38 -22.02 3.23 -10.81
N GLY A 39 -22.08 2.28 -9.87
CA GLY A 39 -21.57 0.93 -10.07
C GLY A 39 -22.08 -0.06 -9.04
N ASN A 40 -21.92 -1.35 -9.35
CA ASN A 40 -22.22 -2.40 -8.41
C ASN A 40 -21.16 -2.41 -7.30
N TRP A 41 -21.58 -2.30 -6.05
CA TRP A 41 -20.66 -2.24 -4.90
C TRP A 41 -19.73 -3.47 -4.80
N LYS A 42 -20.18 -4.66 -5.24
CA LYS A 42 -19.36 -5.87 -5.25
C LYS A 42 -18.18 -5.72 -6.23
N THR A 43 -18.46 -5.25 -7.45
CA THR A 43 -17.42 -5.01 -8.45
C THR A 43 -16.43 -3.92 -7.99
N VAL A 44 -16.92 -2.87 -7.33
CA VAL A 44 -16.05 -1.84 -6.74
C VAL A 44 -15.16 -2.44 -5.66
N GLN A 45 -15.71 -3.29 -4.80
CA GLN A 45 -14.93 -3.97 -3.77
C GLN A 45 -13.89 -4.95 -4.35
N GLU A 46 -14.24 -5.69 -5.38
CA GLU A 46 -13.36 -6.66 -6.05
C GLU A 46 -12.09 -6.01 -6.58
N ALA A 47 -12.17 -4.77 -7.07
CA ALA A 47 -11.00 -4.00 -7.52
C ALA A 47 -9.93 -3.77 -6.43
N PHE A 48 -10.29 -3.86 -5.15
CA PHE A 48 -9.36 -3.78 -4.02
C PHE A 48 -8.86 -5.15 -3.54
N MET A 49 -9.28 -6.22 -4.19
CA MET A 49 -8.93 -7.59 -3.84
C MET A 49 -7.96 -8.23 -4.85
N GLU A 50 -7.54 -7.46 -5.87
CA GLU A 50 -6.64 -7.92 -6.92
C GLU A 50 -5.72 -6.78 -7.38
N SER A 51 -4.66 -7.09 -8.15
CA SER A 51 -3.69 -6.12 -8.66
C SER A 51 -3.70 -6.00 -10.19
N PHE A 52 -4.51 -6.77 -10.88
CA PHE A 52 -4.46 -6.86 -12.35
C PHE A 52 -4.91 -5.59 -13.05
N HIS A 53 -5.86 -4.87 -12.46
CA HIS A 53 -6.32 -3.59 -13.03
C HIS A 53 -5.22 -2.51 -13.01
N ALA A 54 -4.20 -2.63 -12.16
CA ALA A 54 -3.12 -1.65 -12.07
C ALA A 54 -2.45 -1.41 -13.42
N THR A 55 -2.27 -2.47 -14.21
CA THR A 55 -1.64 -2.37 -15.54
C THR A 55 -2.39 -1.44 -16.50
N LEU A 56 -3.71 -1.35 -16.41
CA LEU A 56 -4.55 -0.57 -17.32
C LEU A 56 -5.08 0.73 -16.70
N ILE A 57 -5.33 0.73 -15.40
CA ILE A 57 -6.01 1.83 -14.72
C ILE A 57 -5.02 2.72 -13.97
N HIS A 58 -3.94 2.15 -13.46
CA HIS A 58 -2.92 2.83 -12.66
C HIS A 58 -1.50 2.59 -13.20
N PRO A 59 -1.22 2.84 -14.48
CA PRO A 59 0.11 2.59 -15.05
C PRO A 59 1.21 3.38 -14.34
N GLU A 60 0.88 4.50 -13.71
CA GLU A 60 1.80 5.36 -12.96
C GLU A 60 2.40 4.69 -11.71
N ILE A 61 1.78 3.64 -11.16
CA ILE A 61 2.34 2.92 -10.00
C ILE A 61 3.26 1.77 -10.40
N LEU A 62 3.22 1.33 -11.63
CA LEU A 62 3.99 0.17 -12.10
C LEU A 62 5.51 0.31 -11.99
N PRO A 63 6.11 1.52 -12.07
CA PRO A 63 7.54 1.68 -11.84
C PRO A 63 7.99 1.25 -10.44
N PHE A 64 7.13 1.31 -9.44
CA PHE A 64 7.52 0.98 -8.06
C PHE A 64 6.69 -0.12 -7.40
N GLN A 65 5.61 -0.57 -8.02
CA GLN A 65 4.75 -1.62 -7.48
C GLN A 65 4.62 -2.78 -8.48
N ALA A 66 5.28 -3.87 -8.16
CA ALA A 66 5.26 -5.08 -8.98
C ALA A 66 3.89 -5.78 -8.83
N ASP A 67 3.01 -5.54 -9.78
CA ASP A 67 1.65 -6.08 -9.84
C ASP A 67 1.60 -7.62 -9.88
N GLU A 68 2.48 -8.24 -10.66
CA GLU A 68 2.54 -9.72 -10.80
C GLU A 68 3.04 -10.44 -9.53
N ASN A 69 3.70 -9.74 -8.62
CA ASN A 69 4.23 -10.30 -7.38
C ASN A 69 3.28 -10.10 -6.18
N ALA A 70 2.01 -9.84 -6.44
CA ALA A 70 1.01 -9.75 -5.38
C ALA A 70 0.77 -11.12 -4.76
N ARG A 71 0.68 -11.15 -3.44
CA ARG A 71 0.34 -12.32 -2.66
C ARG A 71 -1.04 -12.14 -2.03
N TYR A 72 -1.83 -13.20 -2.08
CA TYR A 72 -3.17 -13.25 -1.51
C TYR A 72 -3.20 -14.29 -0.41
N ASP A 73 -3.48 -13.85 0.80
CA ASP A 73 -3.69 -14.72 1.95
C ASP A 73 -5.20 -14.76 2.27
N ILE A 74 -5.74 -15.94 2.51
CA ILE A 74 -7.16 -16.16 2.86
C ILE A 74 -7.22 -16.62 4.30
N TYR A 75 -8.06 -15.96 5.11
CA TYR A 75 -8.25 -16.22 6.52
C TYR A 75 -9.74 -16.52 6.78
N GLY A 76 -10.08 -17.81 6.81
CA GLY A 76 -11.48 -18.25 6.95
C GLY A 76 -12.36 -17.83 5.76
N ASP A 77 -13.62 -17.55 6.03
CA ASP A 77 -14.63 -17.32 4.99
C ASP A 77 -14.84 -15.83 4.67
N HIS A 78 -14.35 -14.92 5.50
CA HIS A 78 -14.72 -13.51 5.46
C HIS A 78 -13.55 -12.54 5.26
N MET A 79 -12.32 -13.01 5.43
CA MET A 79 -11.15 -12.15 5.42
C MET A 79 -10.09 -12.61 4.41
N ASN A 80 -9.58 -11.67 3.66
CA ASN A 80 -8.39 -11.86 2.86
C ASN A 80 -7.42 -10.69 3.04
N ARG A 81 -6.19 -10.90 2.61
CA ARG A 81 -5.14 -9.88 2.58
C ARG A 81 -4.45 -9.92 1.23
N ASN A 82 -4.41 -8.79 0.54
CA ASN A 82 -3.57 -8.58 -0.63
C ASN A 82 -2.30 -7.84 -0.19
N ILE A 83 -1.15 -8.36 -0.55
CA ILE A 83 0.15 -7.75 -0.32
C ILE A 83 0.83 -7.58 -1.67
N ALA A 84 1.11 -6.33 -2.06
CA ALA A 84 1.90 -6.02 -3.24
C ALA A 84 3.34 -5.65 -2.84
N LEU A 85 4.29 -6.01 -3.69
CA LEU A 85 5.69 -5.69 -3.48
C LEU A 85 5.97 -4.25 -3.91
N THR A 86 6.30 -3.40 -2.95
CA THR A 86 6.67 -1.99 -3.19
C THR A 86 8.19 -1.83 -3.34
N GLY A 87 8.62 -0.93 -4.24
CA GLY A 87 10.02 -0.65 -4.52
C GLY A 87 10.66 -1.62 -5.51
N LYS A 88 9.84 -2.30 -6.29
CA LYS A 88 10.22 -3.08 -7.48
C LYS A 88 9.25 -2.76 -8.62
N PRO A 89 9.76 -2.58 -9.84
CA PRO A 89 8.90 -2.33 -10.99
C PRO A 89 8.11 -3.57 -11.40
N SER A 90 7.00 -3.33 -12.08
CA SER A 90 6.30 -4.39 -12.80
C SER A 90 7.24 -5.06 -13.80
N PRO A 91 7.23 -6.41 -13.89
CA PRO A 91 8.01 -7.12 -14.92
C PRO A 91 7.57 -6.80 -16.35
N ASN A 92 6.40 -6.17 -16.52
CA ASN A 92 5.91 -5.70 -17.83
C ASN A 92 6.59 -4.40 -18.29
N LEU A 93 7.25 -3.68 -17.39
CA LEU A 93 8.06 -2.51 -17.72
C LEU A 93 9.50 -2.90 -18.06
N LYS A 94 10.08 -2.17 -19.00
CA LYS A 94 11.49 -2.35 -19.41
C LYS A 94 12.27 -1.09 -19.07
N ASN A 95 13.54 -1.30 -18.65
CA ASN A 95 14.51 -0.23 -18.44
C ASN A 95 14.09 0.81 -17.38
N VAL A 96 13.38 0.40 -16.34
CA VAL A 96 13.12 1.25 -15.16
C VAL A 96 14.38 1.24 -14.31
N ASP A 97 14.96 2.42 -14.06
CA ASP A 97 16.14 2.54 -13.21
C ASP A 97 15.76 2.76 -11.73
N GLU A 98 16.73 2.59 -10.83
CA GLU A 98 16.48 2.69 -9.39
C GLU A 98 16.10 4.12 -8.98
N GLN A 99 16.55 5.16 -9.69
CA GLN A 99 16.16 6.54 -9.40
C GLN A 99 14.69 6.78 -9.78
N GLU A 100 14.23 6.26 -10.92
CA GLU A 100 12.83 6.36 -11.34
C GLU A 100 11.91 5.66 -10.32
N ILE A 101 12.32 4.49 -9.80
CA ILE A 101 11.59 3.79 -8.74
C ILE A 101 11.47 4.66 -7.49
N LEU A 102 12.58 5.24 -7.04
CA LEU A 102 12.60 6.09 -5.86
C LEU A 102 11.75 7.35 -6.04
N ASP A 103 11.90 8.01 -7.17
CA ASP A 103 11.14 9.21 -7.51
C ASP A 103 9.62 8.91 -7.50
N THR A 104 9.20 7.77 -8.04
CA THR A 104 7.80 7.37 -8.05
C THR A 104 7.27 7.07 -6.64
N ILE A 105 8.07 6.45 -5.78
CA ILE A 105 7.70 6.19 -4.38
C ILE A 105 7.41 7.49 -3.62
N PHE A 106 8.24 8.50 -3.78
CA PHE A 106 8.15 9.72 -2.98
C PHE A 106 7.34 10.82 -3.66
N TYR A 107 7.63 11.12 -4.91
CA TYR A 107 7.03 12.25 -5.62
C TYR A 107 5.72 11.86 -6.30
N GLY A 108 5.64 10.68 -6.89
CA GLY A 108 4.40 10.17 -7.49
C GLY A 108 3.28 9.98 -6.45
N SER A 109 3.64 9.74 -5.19
CA SER A 109 2.68 9.63 -4.08
C SER A 109 2.42 10.96 -3.34
N GLY A 110 3.10 12.07 -3.72
CA GLY A 110 3.00 13.36 -3.05
C GLY A 110 3.57 13.39 -1.61
N ARG A 111 4.44 12.42 -1.27
CA ARG A 111 5.01 12.31 0.08
C ARG A 111 6.15 13.27 0.36
N MET A 112 6.82 13.74 -0.68
CA MET A 112 7.95 14.69 -0.56
C MET A 112 7.80 15.84 -1.56
N ALA A 113 8.32 17.00 -1.19
CA ALA A 113 8.45 18.14 -2.09
C ALA A 113 9.58 17.90 -3.09
N ALA A 114 9.45 18.46 -4.29
CA ALA A 114 10.44 18.27 -5.37
C ALA A 114 11.85 18.82 -5.03
N ASP A 115 11.92 19.74 -4.07
CA ASP A 115 13.18 20.39 -3.67
C ASP A 115 14.07 19.51 -2.76
N ASP A 116 13.48 18.44 -2.15
CA ASP A 116 14.18 17.54 -1.23
C ASP A 116 14.59 16.23 -1.92
N LYS A 117 15.10 16.31 -3.15
CA LYS A 117 15.40 15.14 -3.96
C LYS A 117 16.45 14.23 -3.33
N ILE A 118 16.03 13.00 -2.99
CA ILE A 118 16.92 11.93 -2.56
C ILE A 118 17.49 11.23 -3.80
N LEU A 119 18.79 11.02 -3.81
CA LEU A 119 19.48 10.29 -4.88
C LEU A 119 19.75 8.86 -4.46
N VAL A 120 19.58 7.92 -5.39
CA VAL A 120 19.99 6.53 -5.19
C VAL A 120 21.49 6.43 -5.44
N PRO A 121 22.29 6.02 -4.45
CA PRO A 121 23.72 5.77 -4.66
C PRO A 121 23.96 4.67 -5.69
N GLU A 122 25.07 4.75 -6.41
CA GLU A 122 25.45 3.74 -7.39
C GLU A 122 25.54 2.36 -6.75
N GLY A 123 24.84 1.38 -7.34
CA GLY A 123 24.78 -0.01 -6.84
C GLY A 123 23.80 -0.26 -5.71
N GLU A 124 23.07 0.76 -5.24
CA GLU A 124 22.04 0.58 -4.22
C GLU A 124 20.65 0.35 -4.85
N GLU A 125 19.77 -0.29 -4.09
CA GLU A 125 18.37 -0.48 -4.48
C GLU A 125 17.48 0.65 -3.93
N ALA A 126 16.63 1.24 -4.78
CA ALA A 126 15.68 2.29 -4.41
C ALA A 126 14.85 1.95 -3.16
N ARG A 127 14.39 0.69 -3.04
CA ARG A 127 13.62 0.23 -1.88
C ARG A 127 14.37 0.34 -0.55
N LYS A 128 15.68 0.14 -0.55
CA LYS A 128 16.51 0.27 0.67
C LYS A 128 16.68 1.74 1.02
N VAL A 129 16.98 2.56 0.02
CA VAL A 129 17.10 4.02 0.20
C VAL A 129 15.78 4.60 0.70
N ALA A 130 14.65 4.22 0.10
CA ALA A 130 13.33 4.66 0.54
C ALA A 130 13.03 4.23 1.98
N ALA A 131 13.31 2.97 2.33
CA ALA A 131 13.06 2.47 3.67
C ALA A 131 13.92 3.20 4.72
N GLN A 132 15.18 3.52 4.39
CA GLN A 132 16.04 4.27 5.29
C GLN A 132 15.54 5.72 5.44
N ALA A 133 15.24 6.40 4.35
CA ALA A 133 14.72 7.76 4.39
C ALA A 133 13.42 7.88 5.20
N MET A 134 12.52 6.89 5.08
CA MET A 134 11.31 6.85 5.90
C MET A 134 11.61 6.65 7.38
N ARG A 135 12.55 5.77 7.74
CA ARG A 135 12.96 5.59 9.16
C ARG A 135 13.55 6.87 9.73
N ASP A 136 14.43 7.53 8.98
CA ASP A 136 15.07 8.77 9.42
C ASP A 136 14.03 9.88 9.65
N ALA A 137 13.05 10.00 8.74
CA ALA A 137 11.95 10.95 8.89
C ALA A 137 11.05 10.63 10.11
N PHE A 138 10.76 9.36 10.38
CA PHE A 138 10.01 8.97 11.58
C PHE A 138 10.79 9.23 12.86
N LYS A 139 12.09 8.94 12.85
CA LYS A 139 12.96 9.20 13.99
C LYS A 139 13.05 10.69 14.31
N GLU A 140 13.16 11.54 13.29
CA GLU A 140 13.16 12.99 13.44
C GLU A 140 11.82 13.52 13.99
N ALA A 141 10.69 12.99 13.49
CA ALA A 141 9.36 13.42 13.90
C ALA A 141 8.96 12.95 15.30
N ASP A 142 9.20 11.68 15.62
CA ASP A 142 8.65 11.01 16.81
C ASP A 142 9.70 10.52 17.81
N GLY A 143 11.00 10.57 17.44
CA GLY A 143 12.11 10.09 18.27
C GLY A 143 12.17 8.56 18.40
N HIS A 144 11.44 7.81 17.57
CA HIS A 144 11.42 6.35 17.55
C HIS A 144 12.26 5.80 16.40
N ASP A 145 12.95 4.67 16.66
CA ASP A 145 13.67 3.89 15.64
C ASP A 145 12.77 2.83 15.02
#